data_55b2fc42737d499272a681dc015e712e
#
_entry.id   55b2fc42737d499272a681dc015e712e
#
_cell.length_a   1.000
_cell.length_b   1.000
_cell.length_c   1.000
_cell.angle_alpha   90.00
_cell.angle_beta   90.00
_cell.angle_gamma   90.00
#
_symmetry.space_group_name_H-M   'P 1'
#
loop_
_entity.id
_entity.type
_entity.pdbx_description
1 polymer ?
#
loop_
_entity_poly.entity_id
_entity_poly.type
_entity_poly.pdbx_seq_one_letter_code
_entity_poly.pdbx_strand_id
1 'polypeptide(L)'
;ASKNLEDKSGGRSGTIATIARNPEQSKHLETARMNVLGHEVDFVNLRSEMYAEDSRIPEIQIGTPLEDALRRDITINALFYNVHTRSQEDLTERGLPDLREGIARTPLAPLQTFQDDPLRVLRCIRFSSRFGFEIAEETGSAMQEQSIQDALVRKIKRERVGEELLKMLKGKSPLLSLTTIEKYGIYDTVFGVPPDVAGKTTGTQRAQSTGIHAASILCSFLDSVPTSLPAPHTELLKQAHEDHGLRQRLIFGAALTPWRDMTYPQKKGYLPVVEHNVKEGLKIGSQNHFIPSVPRLFAAHKRASKPSLDKFEGPSQRALIGLLLRDGDVHNPRTGTHWSTSLLFSMVQDLVDLIDDQNTLDDVQAQRIVQIYNVFVNRVLELDLVKSIEEPPRLNGKEIGAVLGIKPGKEIGIYMDHVIRWQLEHPNESVDLCKTWLKELHQSPANGDSGAATPPAKRARV
;
A
#
# COMPACT_ATOMS: atom_id res chain seq x y z
N ALA A 1 -35.39 12.67 23.81
CA ALA A 1 -34.85 11.28 23.84
C ALA A 1 -33.52 11.23 24.61
N SER A 2 -32.54 12.13 24.34
CA SER A 2 -31.22 12.10 25.04
C SER A 2 -31.32 12.32 26.55
N LYS A 3 -32.11 13.29 27.03
CA LYS A 3 -32.35 13.53 28.47
C LYS A 3 -32.96 12.32 29.21
N ASN A 4 -33.89 11.60 28.55
CA ASN A 4 -34.48 10.39 29.13
C ASN A 4 -33.53 9.19 29.25
N LEU A 5 -32.46 9.16 28.44
CA LEU A 5 -31.41 8.14 28.49
C LEU A 5 -30.40 8.43 29.59
N GLU A 6 -30.07 9.71 29.80
CA GLU A 6 -29.20 10.15 30.89
C GLU A 6 -29.81 9.80 32.27
N ASP A 7 -31.13 10.00 32.41
CA ASP A 7 -31.85 9.69 33.68
C ASP A 7 -31.95 8.16 33.95
N LYS A 8 -31.89 7.31 32.93
CA LYS A 8 -32.04 5.84 33.10
C LYS A 8 -30.76 5.05 33.16
N SER A 9 -29.66 5.55 32.56
CA SER A 9 -28.42 4.78 32.40
C SER A 9 -27.21 5.37 33.12
N GLY A 10 -27.31 6.57 33.69
CA GLY A 10 -26.19 7.27 34.32
C GLY A 10 -25.06 7.67 33.39
N GLY A 11 -25.25 7.47 32.07
CA GLY A 11 -24.29 7.79 31.00
C GLY A 11 -24.58 9.16 30.41
N ARG A 12 -23.55 9.99 30.21
CA ARG A 12 -23.68 11.29 29.51
C ARG A 12 -23.88 11.05 28.01
N SER A 13 -24.94 11.60 27.41
CA SER A 13 -25.07 11.72 25.96
C SER A 13 -24.14 12.83 25.48
N GLY A 14 -23.40 12.58 24.40
CA GLY A 14 -22.51 13.56 23.78
C GLY A 14 -23.28 14.71 23.11
N THR A 15 -22.56 15.78 22.78
CA THR A 15 -23.09 16.92 22.02
C THR A 15 -23.58 16.46 20.65
N ILE A 16 -24.74 16.94 20.23
CA ILE A 16 -25.26 16.72 18.88
C ILE A 16 -24.47 17.61 17.92
N ALA A 17 -23.75 17.00 16.99
CA ALA A 17 -23.11 17.70 15.87
C ALA A 17 -23.99 17.60 14.63
N THR A 18 -24.44 18.72 14.10
CA THR A 18 -25.16 18.77 12.84
C THR A 18 -24.17 18.99 11.70
N ILE A 19 -24.13 18.08 10.74
CA ILE A 19 -23.34 18.23 9.52
C ILE A 19 -24.25 18.87 8.49
N ALA A 20 -24.00 20.18 8.23
CA ALA A 20 -24.78 20.94 7.28
C ALA A 20 -24.69 20.39 5.85
N ARG A 21 -25.74 20.62 5.07
CA ARG A 21 -25.83 20.30 3.65
C ARG A 21 -24.69 20.99 2.88
N ASN A 22 -23.93 20.23 2.11
CA ASN A 22 -22.91 20.75 1.19
C ASN A 22 -23.02 20.05 -0.17
N PRO A 23 -23.78 20.62 -1.13
CA PRO A 23 -24.00 20.04 -2.45
C PRO A 23 -22.72 19.79 -3.24
N GLU A 24 -21.70 20.64 -3.11
CA GLU A 24 -20.41 20.50 -3.82
C GLU A 24 -19.59 19.28 -3.36
N GLN A 25 -19.83 18.80 -2.15
CA GLN A 25 -19.19 17.60 -1.58
C GLN A 25 -20.10 16.37 -1.57
N SER A 26 -21.17 16.34 -2.37
CA SER A 26 -22.17 15.24 -2.39
C SER A 26 -22.89 15.04 -1.05
N LYS A 27 -22.96 16.05 -0.22
CA LYS A 27 -23.70 16.06 1.05
C LYS A 27 -25.02 16.80 0.87
N HIS A 28 -26.00 16.12 0.30
CA HIS A 28 -27.28 16.73 -0.08
C HIS A 28 -28.33 16.75 1.02
N LEU A 29 -28.14 16.01 2.11
CA LEU A 29 -29.01 15.99 3.28
C LEU A 29 -28.23 16.32 4.55
N GLU A 30 -28.91 16.99 5.48
CA GLU A 30 -28.40 17.20 6.82
C GLU A 30 -28.30 15.85 7.55
N THR A 31 -27.16 15.61 8.17
CA THR A 31 -26.91 14.45 9.02
C THR A 31 -26.65 14.94 10.42
N ALA A 32 -27.40 14.46 11.39
CA ALA A 32 -27.10 14.71 12.80
C ALA A 32 -26.32 13.53 13.35
N ARG A 33 -25.15 13.80 13.93
CA ARG A 33 -24.32 12.79 14.59
C ARG A 33 -24.29 13.03 16.07
N MET A 34 -24.43 11.98 16.86
CA MET A 34 -24.26 12.02 18.30
C MET A 34 -23.64 10.72 18.84
N ASN A 35 -23.01 10.84 20.00
CA ASN A 35 -22.55 9.66 20.74
C ASN A 35 -23.66 9.22 21.72
N VAL A 36 -24.08 7.96 21.61
CA VAL A 36 -25.09 7.33 22.49
C VAL A 36 -24.44 6.12 23.15
N LEU A 37 -24.26 6.17 24.46
CA LEU A 37 -23.67 5.08 25.24
C LEU A 37 -22.31 4.58 24.70
N GLY A 38 -21.46 5.51 24.23
CA GLY A 38 -20.14 5.19 23.68
C GLY A 38 -20.14 4.79 22.19
N HIS A 39 -21.32 4.74 21.54
CA HIS A 39 -21.46 4.47 20.10
C HIS A 39 -21.77 5.74 19.34
N GLU A 40 -21.05 5.97 18.22
CA GLU A 40 -21.42 7.01 17.26
C GLU A 40 -22.66 6.58 16.49
N VAL A 41 -23.69 7.44 16.51
CA VAL A 41 -24.96 7.23 15.80
C VAL A 41 -25.22 8.38 14.86
N ASP A 42 -25.45 8.07 13.59
CA ASP A 42 -25.85 9.02 12.55
C ASP A 42 -27.37 8.98 12.36
N PHE A 43 -28.02 10.13 12.41
CA PHE A 43 -29.43 10.31 12.10
C PHE A 43 -29.53 10.91 10.71
N VAL A 44 -30.16 10.16 9.80
CA VAL A 44 -30.33 10.55 8.39
C VAL A 44 -31.77 10.33 7.96
N ASN A 45 -32.25 11.18 7.06
CA ASN A 45 -33.55 10.94 6.44
C ASN A 45 -33.47 9.82 5.40
N LEU A 46 -34.56 9.07 5.26
CA LEU A 46 -34.75 8.17 4.12
C LEU A 46 -34.81 9.03 2.86
N ARG A 47 -34.23 8.54 1.77
CA ARG A 47 -34.13 9.30 0.54
C ARG A 47 -34.34 8.46 -0.71
N SER A 48 -34.92 9.09 -1.73
CA SER A 48 -34.87 8.64 -3.12
C SER A 48 -33.76 9.41 -3.86
N GLU A 49 -33.21 8.81 -4.88
CA GLU A 49 -32.13 9.35 -5.70
C GLU A 49 -32.52 9.26 -7.17
N MET A 50 -32.45 10.39 -7.89
CA MET A 50 -32.59 10.43 -9.35
C MET A 50 -31.27 10.87 -9.96
N TYR A 51 -30.76 10.11 -10.91
CA TYR A 51 -29.49 10.36 -11.57
C TYR A 51 -29.73 10.93 -12.98
N ALA A 52 -29.03 12.02 -13.32
CA ALA A 52 -28.95 12.50 -14.69
C ALA A 52 -27.90 11.69 -15.47
N GLU A 53 -28.07 11.56 -16.80
CA GLU A 53 -27.24 10.69 -17.66
C GLU A 53 -25.73 10.84 -17.50
N ASP A 54 -25.24 12.06 -17.28
CA ASP A 54 -23.80 12.34 -17.14
C ASP A 54 -23.35 12.69 -15.74
N SER A 55 -24.21 12.56 -14.74
CA SER A 55 -23.92 12.92 -13.35
C SER A 55 -24.03 11.71 -12.44
N ARG A 56 -22.99 11.53 -11.59
CA ARG A 56 -23.05 10.62 -10.44
C ARG A 56 -23.62 11.29 -9.19
N ILE A 57 -23.92 12.59 -9.25
CA ILE A 57 -24.50 13.32 -8.13
C ILE A 57 -26.02 13.32 -8.35
N PRO A 58 -26.78 12.54 -7.54
CA PRO A 58 -28.21 12.46 -7.71
C PRO A 58 -28.91 13.74 -7.22
N GLU A 59 -30.05 14.02 -7.81
CA GLU A 59 -31.06 14.82 -7.14
C GLU A 59 -31.69 14.00 -6.02
N ILE A 60 -31.62 14.52 -4.80
CA ILE A 60 -32.06 13.82 -3.60
C ILE A 60 -33.37 14.43 -3.12
N GLN A 61 -34.34 13.54 -2.87
CA GLN A 61 -35.61 13.85 -2.25
C GLN A 61 -35.85 12.96 -1.04
N ILE A 62 -36.75 13.36 -0.15
CA ILE A 62 -37.21 12.50 0.93
C ILE A 62 -37.95 11.33 0.29
N GLY A 63 -37.48 10.10 0.57
CA GLY A 63 -38.03 8.89 0.00
C GLY A 63 -38.72 8.00 1.00
N THR A 64 -39.37 6.98 0.47
CA THR A 64 -39.92 5.87 1.26
C THR A 64 -38.82 4.89 1.71
N PRO A 65 -39.06 4.03 2.69
CA PRO A 65 -38.11 2.99 3.08
C PRO A 65 -37.72 2.06 1.93
N LEU A 66 -38.64 1.73 1.03
CA LEU A 66 -38.36 0.91 -0.14
C LEU A 66 -37.43 1.62 -1.14
N GLU A 67 -37.68 2.89 -1.45
CA GLU A 67 -36.81 3.68 -2.32
C GLU A 67 -35.41 3.80 -1.74
N ASP A 68 -35.29 4.01 -0.41
CA ASP A 68 -33.98 4.04 0.26
C ASP A 68 -33.28 2.68 0.22
N ALA A 69 -33.99 1.56 0.32
CA ALA A 69 -33.45 0.22 0.18
C ALA A 69 -32.91 -0.04 -1.24
N LEU A 70 -33.72 0.29 -2.25
CA LEU A 70 -33.41 0.00 -3.66
C LEU A 70 -32.22 0.80 -4.21
N ARG A 71 -31.97 2.01 -3.72
CA ARG A 71 -30.83 2.84 -4.15
C ARG A 71 -29.48 2.42 -3.56
N ARG A 72 -29.42 1.40 -2.67
CA ARG A 72 -28.17 1.00 -2.01
C ARG A 72 -27.29 0.14 -2.91
N ASP A 73 -26.06 -0.10 -2.49
CA ASP A 73 -25.04 -0.82 -3.23
C ASP A 73 -25.27 -2.33 -3.31
N ILE A 74 -25.65 -2.96 -2.17
CA ILE A 74 -25.93 -4.39 -2.07
C ILE A 74 -27.15 -4.64 -1.17
N THR A 75 -27.84 -5.76 -1.42
CA THR A 75 -29.06 -6.16 -0.71
C THR A 75 -28.88 -6.27 0.79
N ILE A 76 -27.78 -6.83 1.26
CA ILE A 76 -27.50 -6.98 2.70
C ILE A 76 -27.32 -5.64 3.41
N ASN A 77 -26.89 -4.59 2.70
CA ASN A 77 -26.82 -3.22 3.23
C ASN A 77 -28.18 -2.50 3.14
N ALA A 78 -29.18 -3.09 2.49
CA ALA A 78 -30.52 -2.55 2.36
C ALA A 78 -31.49 -3.06 3.43
N LEU A 79 -31.01 -3.90 4.35
CA LEU A 79 -31.79 -4.37 5.49
C LEU A 79 -32.01 -3.25 6.50
N PHE A 80 -33.22 -3.19 7.06
CA PHE A 80 -33.59 -2.27 8.14
C PHE A 80 -33.91 -3.04 9.43
N TYR A 81 -33.82 -2.34 10.54
CA TYR A 81 -34.36 -2.77 11.80
C TYR A 81 -35.36 -1.73 12.29
N ASN A 82 -36.62 -2.09 12.38
CA ASN A 82 -37.67 -1.22 12.87
C ASN A 82 -37.66 -1.21 14.42
N VAL A 83 -37.26 -0.08 14.99
CA VAL A 83 -37.14 0.07 16.45
C VAL A 83 -38.48 0.07 17.19
N HIS A 84 -39.59 0.37 16.50
CA HIS A 84 -40.94 0.39 17.08
C HIS A 84 -41.51 -1.02 17.17
N THR A 85 -41.46 -1.76 16.06
CA THR A 85 -41.93 -3.16 16.01
C THR A 85 -40.89 -4.16 16.53
N ARG A 86 -39.64 -3.72 16.70
CA ARG A 86 -38.48 -4.54 17.10
C ARG A 86 -38.27 -5.72 16.16
N SER A 87 -38.45 -5.50 14.87
CA SER A 87 -38.32 -6.53 13.84
C SER A 87 -37.40 -6.10 12.71
N GLN A 88 -36.82 -7.09 12.05
CA GLN A 88 -36.08 -6.92 10.83
C GLN A 88 -37.04 -6.67 9.67
N GLU A 89 -36.69 -5.76 8.78
CA GLU A 89 -37.43 -5.44 7.56
C GLU A 89 -36.52 -5.62 6.35
N ASP A 90 -36.90 -6.51 5.45
CA ASP A 90 -36.21 -6.75 4.19
C ASP A 90 -37.14 -6.31 3.05
N LEU A 91 -37.03 -5.04 2.69
CA LEU A 91 -37.88 -4.42 1.68
C LEU A 91 -37.46 -4.80 0.24
N THR A 92 -36.29 -5.40 0.07
CA THR A 92 -35.79 -5.92 -1.20
C THR A 92 -36.22 -7.38 -1.41
N GLU A 93 -36.76 -8.03 -0.38
CA GLU A 93 -37.09 -9.46 -0.32
C GLU A 93 -35.93 -10.43 -0.60
N ARG A 94 -34.70 -9.86 -0.73
CA ARG A 94 -33.49 -10.59 -1.06
C ARG A 94 -32.36 -10.42 -0.02
N GLY A 95 -32.40 -9.39 0.80
CA GLY A 95 -31.31 -9.08 1.72
C GLY A 95 -31.08 -10.18 2.77
N LEU A 96 -32.13 -10.75 3.34
CA LEU A 96 -32.02 -11.87 4.30
C LEU A 96 -31.62 -13.20 3.64
N PRO A 97 -32.17 -13.60 2.48
CA PRO A 97 -31.66 -14.74 1.71
C PRO A 97 -30.18 -14.59 1.35
N ASP A 98 -29.81 -13.49 0.71
CA ASP A 98 -28.43 -13.22 0.27
C ASP A 98 -27.42 -13.22 1.46
N LEU A 99 -27.87 -12.72 2.63
CA LEU A 99 -27.06 -12.76 3.86
C LEU A 99 -26.81 -14.20 4.35
N ARG A 100 -27.82 -15.08 4.25
CA ARG A 100 -27.72 -16.49 4.68
C ARG A 100 -26.89 -17.32 3.70
N GLU A 101 -27.05 -17.04 2.42
CA GLU A 101 -26.38 -17.76 1.32
C GLU A 101 -24.96 -17.23 1.05
N GLY A 102 -24.61 -16.07 1.62
CA GLY A 102 -23.30 -15.45 1.40
C GLY A 102 -23.18 -14.85 0.00
N ILE A 103 -24.20 -14.16 -0.49
CA ILE A 103 -24.23 -13.57 -1.84
C ILE A 103 -24.18 -12.04 -1.75
N ALA A 104 -23.30 -11.44 -2.54
CA ALA A 104 -23.23 -9.99 -2.78
C ALA A 104 -23.97 -9.67 -4.09
N ARG A 105 -25.15 -9.08 -3.95
CA ARG A 105 -26.08 -8.76 -5.04
C ARG A 105 -26.56 -7.32 -4.91
N THR A 106 -26.81 -6.64 -6.03
CA THR A 106 -27.40 -5.30 -6.05
C THR A 106 -28.92 -5.35 -5.88
N PRO A 107 -29.55 -4.38 -5.17
CA PRO A 107 -31.02 -4.34 -5.00
C PRO A 107 -31.78 -4.16 -6.32
N LEU A 108 -31.27 -3.33 -7.22
CA LEU A 108 -31.78 -3.10 -8.58
C LEU A 108 -30.93 -3.88 -9.59
N ALA A 109 -31.35 -3.85 -10.86
CA ALA A 109 -30.55 -4.40 -11.95
C ALA A 109 -29.11 -3.88 -11.88
N PRO A 110 -28.08 -4.75 -11.91
CA PRO A 110 -26.69 -4.36 -11.66
C PRO A 110 -26.19 -3.29 -12.61
N LEU A 111 -26.52 -3.38 -13.90
CA LEU A 111 -26.11 -2.41 -14.90
C LEU A 111 -26.63 -1.01 -14.57
N GLN A 112 -27.90 -0.87 -14.21
CA GLN A 112 -28.49 0.40 -13.79
C GLN A 112 -27.80 0.90 -12.50
N THR A 113 -27.62 0.04 -11.51
CA THR A 113 -26.99 0.38 -10.22
C THR A 113 -25.59 0.93 -10.42
N PHE A 114 -24.80 0.37 -11.36
CA PHE A 114 -23.44 0.80 -11.65
C PHE A 114 -23.37 2.01 -12.60
N GLN A 115 -24.36 2.21 -13.46
CA GLN A 115 -24.48 3.45 -14.25
C GLN A 115 -24.79 4.66 -13.37
N ASP A 116 -25.61 4.49 -12.34
CA ASP A 116 -25.98 5.51 -11.36
C ASP A 116 -24.76 5.94 -10.53
N ASP A 117 -24.06 5.02 -9.87
CA ASP A 117 -22.78 5.27 -9.18
C ASP A 117 -21.79 4.14 -9.48
N PRO A 118 -20.88 4.32 -10.44
CA PRO A 118 -19.88 3.30 -10.80
C PRO A 118 -18.97 2.86 -9.63
N LEU A 119 -18.81 3.69 -8.59
CA LEU A 119 -18.03 3.29 -7.40
C LEU A 119 -18.63 2.09 -6.68
N ARG A 120 -19.91 1.82 -6.87
CA ARG A 120 -20.59 0.65 -6.29
C ARG A 120 -19.95 -0.66 -6.75
N VAL A 121 -19.32 -0.71 -7.92
CA VAL A 121 -18.49 -1.85 -8.36
C VAL A 121 -17.44 -2.18 -7.30
N LEU A 122 -16.62 -1.19 -6.91
CA LEU A 122 -15.57 -1.40 -5.90
C LEU A 122 -16.15 -1.68 -4.52
N ARG A 123 -17.29 -1.10 -4.20
CA ARG A 123 -17.98 -1.35 -2.93
C ARG A 123 -18.51 -2.79 -2.85
N CYS A 124 -19.09 -3.33 -3.93
CA CYS A 124 -19.50 -4.73 -4.01
C CYS A 124 -18.32 -5.67 -3.79
N ILE A 125 -17.20 -5.44 -4.48
CA ILE A 125 -15.97 -6.22 -4.30
C ILE A 125 -15.48 -6.14 -2.85
N ARG A 126 -15.47 -4.95 -2.25
CA ARG A 126 -15.04 -4.76 -0.87
C ARG A 126 -15.93 -5.51 0.12
N PHE A 127 -17.24 -5.50 -0.05
CA PHE A 127 -18.15 -6.22 0.83
C PHE A 127 -18.06 -7.73 0.62
N SER A 128 -18.00 -8.19 -0.64
CA SER A 128 -17.75 -9.59 -0.97
C SER A 128 -16.48 -10.10 -0.26
N SER A 129 -15.35 -9.44 -0.43
CA SER A 129 -14.09 -9.85 0.20
C SER A 129 -14.09 -9.73 1.73
N ARG A 130 -14.78 -8.72 2.28
CA ARG A 130 -14.89 -8.52 3.72
C ARG A 130 -15.65 -9.62 4.43
N PHE A 131 -16.72 -10.11 3.81
CA PHE A 131 -17.61 -11.11 4.40
C PHE A 131 -17.33 -12.53 3.88
N GLY A 132 -16.51 -12.68 2.84
CA GLY A 132 -16.29 -13.95 2.16
C GLY A 132 -17.50 -14.37 1.30
N PHE A 133 -18.25 -13.40 0.78
CA PHE A 133 -19.45 -13.63 -0.02
C PHE A 133 -19.10 -13.76 -1.50
N GLU A 134 -19.85 -14.62 -2.20
CA GLU A 134 -19.77 -14.70 -3.66
C GLU A 134 -20.52 -13.53 -4.30
N ILE A 135 -20.00 -13.01 -5.40
CA ILE A 135 -20.68 -11.99 -6.19
C ILE A 135 -21.66 -12.71 -7.11
N ALA A 136 -22.93 -12.31 -7.08
CA ALA A 136 -23.96 -12.86 -7.96
C ALA A 136 -23.54 -12.74 -9.43
N GLU A 137 -23.84 -13.75 -10.26
CA GLU A 137 -23.38 -13.85 -11.65
C GLU A 137 -23.74 -12.60 -12.47
N GLU A 138 -24.99 -12.16 -12.38
CA GLU A 138 -25.47 -10.96 -13.07
C GLU A 138 -24.77 -9.68 -12.60
N THR A 139 -24.39 -9.63 -11.31
CA THR A 139 -23.63 -8.51 -10.74
C THR A 139 -22.19 -8.51 -11.27
N GLY A 140 -21.57 -9.69 -11.33
CA GLY A 140 -20.23 -9.86 -11.88
C GLY A 140 -20.15 -9.55 -13.38
N SER A 141 -21.13 -10.01 -14.16
CA SER A 141 -21.23 -9.71 -15.60
C SER A 141 -21.33 -8.20 -15.86
N ALA A 142 -22.14 -7.50 -15.08
CA ALA A 142 -22.27 -6.04 -15.21
C ALA A 142 -20.97 -5.29 -14.86
N MET A 143 -20.12 -5.81 -13.97
CA MET A 143 -18.80 -5.21 -13.68
C MET A 143 -17.85 -5.28 -14.86
N GLN A 144 -17.97 -6.29 -15.72
CA GLN A 144 -17.14 -6.51 -16.89
C GLN A 144 -17.54 -5.63 -18.09
N GLU A 145 -18.70 -5.01 -18.05
CA GLU A 145 -19.18 -4.12 -19.11
C GLU A 145 -18.26 -2.92 -19.30
N GLN A 146 -17.76 -2.71 -20.52
CA GLN A 146 -16.84 -1.62 -20.85
C GLN A 146 -17.45 -0.25 -20.51
N SER A 147 -18.74 -0.08 -20.70
CA SER A 147 -19.48 1.15 -20.38
C SER A 147 -19.40 1.51 -18.89
N ILE A 148 -19.41 0.50 -18.01
CA ILE A 148 -19.28 0.68 -16.55
C ILE A 148 -17.83 1.00 -16.17
N GLN A 149 -16.85 0.33 -16.79
CA GLN A 149 -15.43 0.63 -16.56
C GLN A 149 -15.08 2.05 -17.02
N ASP A 150 -15.55 2.48 -18.18
CA ASP A 150 -15.38 3.83 -18.68
C ASP A 150 -16.06 4.86 -17.77
N ALA A 151 -17.24 4.55 -17.25
CA ALA A 151 -17.94 5.39 -16.30
C ALA A 151 -17.19 5.50 -14.97
N LEU A 152 -16.56 4.41 -14.48
CA LEU A 152 -15.74 4.42 -13.26
C LEU A 152 -14.53 5.37 -13.42
N VAL A 153 -13.88 5.38 -14.58
CA VAL A 153 -12.77 6.30 -14.87
C VAL A 153 -13.25 7.74 -15.02
N ARG A 154 -14.34 7.96 -15.76
CA ARG A 154 -14.81 9.30 -16.14
C ARG A 154 -15.59 10.00 -15.03
N LYS A 155 -16.52 9.30 -14.35
CA LYS A 155 -17.45 9.89 -13.39
C LYS A 155 -16.89 9.89 -11.95
N ILE A 156 -15.95 9.01 -11.59
CA ILE A 156 -15.52 8.85 -10.21
C ILE A 156 -14.17 9.53 -9.95
N LYS A 157 -14.14 10.40 -8.94
CA LYS A 157 -12.89 11.01 -8.48
C LYS A 157 -11.93 9.94 -7.98
N ARG A 158 -10.66 10.04 -8.39
CA ARG A 158 -9.63 9.04 -8.06
C ARG A 158 -9.42 8.86 -6.55
N GLU A 159 -9.62 9.92 -5.76
CA GLU A 159 -9.60 9.86 -4.29
C GLU A 159 -10.58 8.82 -3.74
N ARG A 160 -11.80 8.76 -4.31
CA ARG A 160 -12.82 7.79 -3.86
C ARG A 160 -12.45 6.36 -4.22
N VAL A 161 -11.82 6.15 -5.38
CA VAL A 161 -11.27 4.85 -5.79
C VAL A 161 -10.18 4.42 -4.81
N GLY A 162 -9.23 5.31 -4.50
CA GLY A 162 -8.17 5.07 -3.53
C GLY A 162 -8.70 4.76 -2.12
N GLU A 163 -9.74 5.47 -1.66
CA GLU A 163 -10.39 5.21 -0.37
C GLU A 163 -11.01 3.81 -0.28
N GLU A 164 -11.71 3.35 -1.33
CA GLU A 164 -12.28 1.99 -1.35
C GLU A 164 -11.17 0.94 -1.39
N LEU A 165 -10.10 1.17 -2.18
CA LEU A 165 -8.93 0.29 -2.19
C LEU A 165 -8.25 0.21 -0.81
N LEU A 166 -8.04 1.35 -0.14
CA LEU A 166 -7.47 1.34 1.21
C LEU A 166 -8.33 0.57 2.22
N LYS A 167 -9.67 0.65 2.10
CA LYS A 167 -10.59 -0.16 2.93
C LYS A 167 -10.47 -1.65 2.61
N MET A 168 -10.24 -2.02 1.34
CA MET A 168 -9.98 -3.41 0.94
C MET A 168 -8.66 -3.92 1.54
N LEU A 169 -7.58 -3.13 1.43
CA LEU A 169 -6.27 -3.48 2.00
C LEU A 169 -6.27 -3.58 3.53
N LYS A 170 -7.16 -2.84 4.20
CA LYS A 170 -7.39 -2.94 5.66
C LYS A 170 -8.31 -4.10 6.05
N GLY A 171 -9.02 -4.68 5.09
CA GLY A 171 -9.98 -5.75 5.32
C GLY A 171 -9.34 -7.07 5.72
N LYS A 172 -10.18 -8.06 6.03
CA LYS A 172 -9.71 -9.41 6.42
C LYS A 172 -9.01 -10.15 5.28
N SER A 173 -9.43 -9.90 4.03
CA SER A 173 -9.00 -10.65 2.85
C SER A 173 -8.57 -9.72 1.71
N PRO A 174 -7.46 -8.97 1.87
CA PRO A 174 -6.99 -8.05 0.85
C PRO A 174 -6.65 -8.76 -0.47
N LEU A 175 -6.08 -9.96 -0.41
CA LEU A 175 -5.78 -10.77 -1.59
C LEU A 175 -7.07 -11.11 -2.36
N LEU A 176 -8.16 -11.51 -1.68
CA LEU A 176 -9.44 -11.78 -2.33
C LEU A 176 -10.01 -10.54 -3.03
N SER A 177 -9.80 -9.34 -2.47
CA SER A 177 -10.18 -8.10 -3.14
C SER A 177 -9.40 -7.91 -4.45
N LEU A 178 -8.09 -8.12 -4.43
CA LEU A 178 -7.21 -7.96 -5.61
C LEU A 178 -7.52 -8.99 -6.70
N THR A 179 -7.68 -10.27 -6.31
CA THR A 179 -8.05 -11.34 -7.26
C THR A 179 -9.44 -11.12 -7.86
N THR A 180 -10.38 -10.54 -7.09
CA THR A 180 -11.71 -10.20 -7.59
C THR A 180 -11.65 -9.02 -8.58
N ILE A 181 -10.83 -8.00 -8.31
CA ILE A 181 -10.57 -6.88 -9.24
C ILE A 181 -10.02 -7.42 -10.58
N GLU A 182 -9.09 -8.35 -10.52
CA GLU A 182 -8.51 -8.98 -11.72
C GLU A 182 -9.53 -9.87 -12.43
N LYS A 183 -10.25 -10.74 -11.69
CA LYS A 183 -11.29 -11.64 -12.22
C LYS A 183 -12.34 -10.91 -13.07
N TYR A 184 -12.74 -9.72 -12.66
CA TYR A 184 -13.73 -8.92 -13.39
C TYR A 184 -13.12 -7.91 -14.38
N GLY A 185 -11.82 -8.03 -14.69
CA GLY A 185 -11.16 -7.24 -15.72
C GLY A 185 -11.03 -5.75 -15.43
N ILE A 186 -11.18 -5.33 -14.18
CA ILE A 186 -11.13 -3.91 -13.79
C ILE A 186 -9.78 -3.48 -13.21
N TYR A 187 -8.74 -4.30 -13.37
CA TYR A 187 -7.42 -4.05 -12.78
C TYR A 187 -6.80 -2.75 -13.32
N ASP A 188 -6.76 -2.56 -14.63
CA ASP A 188 -6.24 -1.33 -15.24
C ASP A 188 -7.14 -0.12 -14.95
N THR A 189 -8.45 -0.32 -14.82
CA THR A 189 -9.39 0.73 -14.42
C THR A 189 -9.07 1.27 -13.02
N VAL A 190 -8.63 0.40 -12.11
CA VAL A 190 -8.26 0.76 -10.72
C VAL A 190 -6.84 1.29 -10.66
N PHE A 191 -5.86 0.54 -11.17
CA PHE A 191 -4.42 0.78 -10.99
C PHE A 191 -3.75 1.40 -12.21
N GLY A 192 -4.41 1.44 -13.36
CA GLY A 192 -3.84 1.87 -14.61
C GLY A 192 -3.44 3.34 -14.64
N VAL A 193 -2.58 3.66 -15.58
CA VAL A 193 -2.10 5.01 -15.82
C VAL A 193 -3.12 5.74 -16.72
N PRO A 194 -3.50 6.98 -16.39
CA PRO A 194 -4.37 7.77 -17.27
C PRO A 194 -3.82 7.89 -18.69
N PRO A 195 -4.67 7.94 -19.73
CA PRO A 195 -4.24 7.93 -21.13
C PRO A 195 -3.25 9.05 -21.51
N ASP A 196 -3.37 10.23 -20.90
CA ASP A 196 -2.49 11.38 -21.10
C ASP A 196 -1.06 11.16 -20.58
N VAL A 197 -0.90 10.27 -19.62
CA VAL A 197 0.39 9.83 -19.07
C VAL A 197 0.88 8.57 -19.76
N ALA A 198 -0.01 7.61 -20.03
CA ALA A 198 0.32 6.33 -20.65
C ALA A 198 1.08 6.50 -21.98
N GLY A 199 0.67 7.46 -22.82
CA GLY A 199 1.35 7.77 -24.09
C GLY A 199 2.76 8.37 -23.95
N LYS A 200 3.20 8.70 -22.73
CA LYS A 200 4.52 9.28 -22.45
C LYS A 200 5.41 8.35 -21.62
N THR A 201 4.89 7.22 -21.18
CA THR A 201 5.67 6.26 -20.37
C THR A 201 6.70 5.54 -21.23
N THR A 202 7.80 5.16 -20.59
CA THR A 202 8.82 4.27 -21.14
C THR A 202 8.88 2.98 -20.34
N GLY A 203 9.33 1.90 -20.96
CA GLY A 203 9.28 0.55 -20.43
C GLY A 203 7.99 -0.17 -20.81
N THR A 204 7.92 -1.44 -20.48
CA THR A 204 6.78 -2.30 -20.84
C THR A 204 6.01 -2.66 -19.59
N GLN A 205 4.70 -2.49 -19.61
CA GLN A 205 3.81 -2.99 -18.56
C GLN A 205 3.83 -4.53 -18.61
N ARG A 206 4.01 -5.15 -17.45
CA ARG A 206 3.89 -6.60 -17.32
C ARG A 206 2.43 -7.03 -17.26
N ALA A 207 2.16 -8.31 -17.41
CA ALA A 207 0.82 -8.87 -17.24
C ALA A 207 0.25 -8.50 -15.86
N GLN A 208 -1.05 -8.20 -15.80
CA GLN A 208 -1.75 -7.86 -14.55
C GLN A 208 -1.64 -8.98 -13.51
N SER A 209 -1.63 -10.24 -13.97
CA SER A 209 -1.42 -11.42 -13.13
C SER A 209 -0.14 -11.36 -12.29
N THR A 210 0.91 -10.65 -12.76
CA THR A 210 2.15 -10.50 -11.95
C THR A 210 1.92 -9.78 -10.63
N GLY A 211 0.98 -8.82 -10.58
CA GLY A 211 0.58 -8.16 -9.34
C GLY A 211 -0.18 -9.10 -8.40
N ILE A 212 -1.02 -9.96 -8.94
CA ILE A 212 -1.75 -10.97 -8.17
C ILE A 212 -0.80 -12.05 -7.65
N HIS A 213 0.14 -12.52 -8.47
CA HIS A 213 1.15 -13.48 -8.05
C HIS A 213 2.02 -12.91 -6.93
N ALA A 214 2.49 -11.67 -7.07
CA ALA A 214 3.26 -10.98 -6.03
C ALA A 214 2.47 -10.88 -4.72
N ALA A 215 1.20 -10.48 -4.79
CA ALA A 215 0.34 -10.39 -3.61
C ALA A 215 0.06 -11.76 -2.99
N SER A 216 -0.15 -12.80 -3.81
CA SER A 216 -0.39 -14.18 -3.36
C SER A 216 0.82 -14.76 -2.62
N ILE A 217 2.01 -14.68 -3.22
CA ILE A 217 3.26 -15.14 -2.58
C ILE A 217 3.50 -14.37 -1.28
N LEU A 218 3.34 -13.06 -1.30
CA LEU A 218 3.53 -12.23 -0.11
C LEU A 218 2.54 -12.61 1.01
N CYS A 219 1.25 -12.74 0.70
CA CYS A 219 0.23 -13.11 1.67
C CYS A 219 0.46 -14.52 2.22
N SER A 220 0.89 -15.50 1.38
CA SER A 220 1.20 -16.85 1.86
C SER A 220 2.33 -16.84 2.90
N PHE A 221 3.36 -16.03 2.70
CA PHE A 221 4.43 -15.84 3.68
C PHE A 221 3.96 -15.16 4.95
N LEU A 222 3.18 -14.07 4.83
CA LEU A 222 2.69 -13.31 5.97
C LEU A 222 1.65 -14.07 6.80
N ASP A 223 0.85 -14.92 6.19
CA ASP A 223 -0.21 -15.69 6.85
C ASP A 223 0.24 -17.12 7.18
N SER A 224 1.51 -17.45 6.92
CA SER A 224 2.08 -18.79 7.12
C SER A 224 1.26 -19.91 6.46
N VAL A 225 0.69 -19.61 5.29
CA VAL A 225 -0.04 -20.60 4.50
C VAL A 225 0.97 -21.58 3.90
N PRO A 226 0.79 -22.90 4.07
CA PRO A 226 1.68 -23.90 3.49
C PRO A 226 1.77 -23.77 1.96
N THR A 227 2.99 -23.73 1.44
CA THR A 227 3.31 -23.69 0.01
C THR A 227 4.44 -24.68 -0.28
N SER A 228 4.78 -24.89 -1.56
CA SER A 228 5.99 -25.63 -1.97
C SER A 228 7.28 -24.90 -1.61
N LEU A 229 7.20 -23.61 -1.25
CA LEU A 229 8.36 -22.78 -0.93
C LEU A 229 8.78 -22.93 0.53
N PRO A 230 10.11 -22.87 0.83
CA PRO A 230 10.59 -22.76 2.19
C PRO A 230 10.06 -21.49 2.86
N ALA A 231 9.90 -21.53 4.17
CA ALA A 231 9.53 -20.33 4.92
C ALA A 231 10.64 -19.27 4.82
N PRO A 232 10.28 -17.99 4.64
CA PRO A 232 11.20 -16.89 4.79
C PRO A 232 11.75 -16.82 6.21
N HIS A 233 12.96 -16.29 6.36
CA HIS A 233 13.52 -16.03 7.68
C HIS A 233 12.59 -15.16 8.53
N THR A 234 12.38 -15.51 9.79
CA THR A 234 11.41 -14.84 10.69
C THR A 234 11.65 -13.34 10.83
N GLU A 235 12.91 -12.90 10.79
CA GLU A 235 13.26 -11.48 10.85
C GLU A 235 12.71 -10.67 9.66
N LEU A 236 12.52 -11.29 8.48
CA LEU A 236 11.90 -10.64 7.32
C LEU A 236 10.40 -10.37 7.53
N LEU A 237 9.73 -11.19 8.33
CA LEU A 237 8.28 -11.12 8.56
C LEU A 237 7.90 -10.26 9.75
N LYS A 238 8.81 -10.11 10.72
CA LYS A 238 8.57 -9.51 12.03
C LYS A 238 7.89 -8.15 11.95
N GLN A 239 8.45 -7.21 11.23
CA GLN A 239 7.91 -5.85 11.12
C GLN A 239 6.52 -5.81 10.46
N ALA A 240 6.26 -6.69 9.48
CA ALA A 240 4.98 -6.77 8.81
C ALA A 240 3.87 -7.41 9.67
N HIS A 241 4.25 -8.22 10.67
CA HIS A 241 3.32 -8.76 11.67
C HIS A 241 3.00 -7.72 12.76
N GLU A 242 3.97 -6.89 13.13
CA GLU A 242 3.83 -5.88 14.17
C GLU A 242 3.12 -4.61 13.68
N ASP A 243 3.32 -4.22 12.41
CA ASP A 243 2.74 -3.01 11.80
C ASP A 243 1.76 -3.35 10.66
N HIS A 244 0.46 -3.27 10.98
CA HIS A 244 -0.60 -3.45 9.99
C HIS A 244 -0.53 -2.45 8.82
N GLY A 245 -0.08 -1.23 9.05
CA GLY A 245 0.08 -0.22 8.00
C GLY A 245 1.18 -0.62 7.01
N LEU A 246 2.28 -1.17 7.53
CA LEU A 246 3.37 -1.69 6.71
C LEU A 246 2.93 -2.90 5.88
N ARG A 247 2.18 -3.84 6.49
CA ARG A 247 1.58 -4.96 5.76
C ARG A 247 0.73 -4.48 4.58
N GLN A 248 -0.12 -3.45 4.80
CA GLN A 248 -0.94 -2.87 3.73
C GLN A 248 -0.08 -2.29 2.61
N ARG A 249 1.01 -1.58 2.94
CA ARG A 249 1.94 -1.01 1.95
C ARG A 249 2.63 -2.10 1.12
N LEU A 250 3.02 -3.20 1.75
CA LEU A 250 3.62 -4.35 1.05
C LEU A 250 2.64 -4.98 0.05
N ILE A 251 1.40 -5.26 0.47
CA ILE A 251 0.36 -5.84 -0.40
C ILE A 251 0.01 -4.89 -1.54
N PHE A 252 -0.10 -3.59 -1.25
CA PHE A 252 -0.33 -2.57 -2.27
C PHE A 252 0.85 -2.47 -3.25
N GLY A 253 2.08 -2.48 -2.74
CA GLY A 253 3.27 -2.53 -3.58
C GLY A 253 3.26 -3.76 -4.49
N ALA A 254 2.93 -4.93 -3.96
CA ALA A 254 2.81 -6.16 -4.73
C ALA A 254 1.78 -6.01 -5.87
N ALA A 255 0.60 -5.42 -5.61
CA ALA A 255 -0.38 -5.12 -6.64
C ALA A 255 0.14 -4.16 -7.72
N LEU A 256 1.15 -3.35 -7.47
CA LEU A 256 1.73 -2.44 -8.46
C LEU A 256 2.90 -3.06 -9.26
N THR A 257 3.21 -4.33 -9.07
CA THR A 257 4.27 -5.06 -9.80
C THR A 257 4.18 -4.93 -11.33
N PRO A 258 2.98 -4.90 -11.97
CA PRO A 258 2.89 -4.71 -13.42
C PRO A 258 3.60 -3.46 -13.95
N TRP A 259 3.73 -2.41 -13.15
CA TRP A 259 4.36 -1.13 -13.52
C TRP A 259 5.78 -0.97 -12.99
N ARG A 260 6.38 -2.01 -12.42
CA ARG A 260 7.70 -1.98 -11.74
C ARG A 260 8.82 -1.33 -12.55
N ASP A 261 8.88 -1.63 -13.85
CA ASP A 261 9.97 -1.23 -14.73
C ASP A 261 9.62 -0.01 -15.61
N MET A 262 8.44 0.58 -15.42
CA MET A 262 7.97 1.71 -16.19
C MET A 262 8.34 3.04 -15.54
N THR A 263 8.69 4.00 -16.39
CA THR A 263 8.97 5.38 -15.98
C THR A 263 8.21 6.37 -16.86
N TYR A 264 8.02 7.59 -16.37
CA TYR A 264 7.41 8.68 -17.11
C TYR A 264 8.22 9.97 -16.98
N PRO A 265 8.25 10.84 -18.02
CA PRO A 265 9.04 12.05 -18.02
C PRO A 265 8.46 13.11 -17.09
N GLN A 266 9.33 13.82 -16.41
CA GLN A 266 9.04 15.02 -15.64
C GLN A 266 9.98 16.16 -16.06
N LYS A 267 9.71 17.39 -15.56
CA LYS A 267 10.56 18.56 -15.86
C LYS A 267 12.06 18.32 -15.59
N LYS A 268 12.41 17.45 -14.66
CA LYS A 268 13.79 17.11 -14.30
C LYS A 268 13.97 15.58 -14.23
N GLY A 269 14.04 14.92 -15.41
CA GLY A 269 14.33 13.49 -15.50
C GLY A 269 13.08 12.60 -15.58
N TYR A 270 13.21 11.37 -15.10
CA TYR A 270 12.15 10.35 -15.16
C TYR A 270 11.79 9.90 -13.76
N LEU A 271 10.51 9.70 -13.50
CA LEU A 271 9.98 9.11 -12.26
C LEU A 271 9.36 7.74 -12.52
N PRO A 272 9.39 6.82 -11.53
CA PRO A 272 8.69 5.55 -11.64
C PRO A 272 7.18 5.74 -11.83
N VAL A 273 6.56 4.96 -12.71
CA VAL A 273 5.10 4.96 -12.90
C VAL A 273 4.39 4.55 -11.61
N VAL A 274 4.99 3.68 -10.80
CA VAL A 274 4.46 3.30 -9.48
C VAL A 274 4.24 4.53 -8.59
N GLU A 275 5.15 5.51 -8.60
CA GLU A 275 4.97 6.75 -7.82
C GLU A 275 3.77 7.56 -8.31
N HIS A 276 3.60 7.66 -9.64
CA HIS A 276 2.42 8.29 -10.24
C HIS A 276 1.13 7.59 -9.82
N ASN A 277 1.10 6.25 -9.88
CA ASN A 277 -0.09 5.47 -9.53
C ASN A 277 -0.54 5.70 -8.08
N VAL A 278 0.41 5.77 -7.14
CA VAL A 278 0.10 6.06 -5.73
C VAL A 278 -0.40 7.50 -5.55
N LYS A 279 0.32 8.47 -6.13
CA LYS A 279 0.13 9.89 -5.86
C LYS A 279 -1.02 10.50 -6.65
N GLU A 280 -1.05 10.26 -7.96
CA GLU A 280 -2.01 10.89 -8.87
C GLU A 280 -3.09 9.90 -9.32
N GLY A 281 -2.71 8.65 -9.61
CA GLY A 281 -3.61 7.62 -10.12
C GLY A 281 -4.67 7.20 -9.10
N LEU A 282 -4.32 7.08 -7.83
CA LEU A 282 -5.23 6.70 -6.74
C LEU A 282 -5.39 7.82 -5.70
N LYS A 283 -4.57 8.86 -5.79
CA LYS A 283 -4.53 10.00 -4.84
C LYS A 283 -4.55 9.54 -3.38
N ILE A 284 -3.84 8.45 -3.11
CA ILE A 284 -3.62 7.96 -1.75
C ILE A 284 -2.75 9.00 -1.06
N GLY A 285 -3.27 9.63 -0.02
CA GLY A 285 -2.60 10.67 0.72
C GLY A 285 -1.30 10.21 1.41
N SER A 286 -0.60 11.13 2.06
CA SER A 286 0.63 10.86 2.82
C SER A 286 0.40 10.00 4.09
N GLN A 287 -0.84 9.73 4.43
CA GLN A 287 -1.20 8.88 5.57
C GLN A 287 -0.54 7.49 5.43
N ASN A 288 -0.06 6.95 6.55
CA ASN A 288 0.58 5.64 6.62
C ASN A 288 1.77 5.46 5.65
N HIS A 289 2.44 6.53 5.26
CA HIS A 289 3.65 6.51 4.41
C HIS A 289 3.49 5.84 3.04
N PHE A 290 2.30 5.73 2.47
CA PHE A 290 2.11 5.09 1.16
C PHE A 290 2.93 5.76 0.05
N ILE A 291 2.86 7.09 -0.06
CA ILE A 291 3.59 7.84 -1.09
C ILE A 291 5.11 7.67 -0.97
N PRO A 292 5.73 7.89 0.22
CA PRO A 292 7.18 7.80 0.33
C PRO A 292 7.70 6.36 0.37
N SER A 293 6.90 5.38 0.82
CA SER A 293 7.34 4.01 1.06
C SER A 293 7.20 3.11 -0.16
N VAL A 294 6.02 3.08 -0.80
CA VAL A 294 5.73 2.10 -1.86
C VAL A 294 6.69 2.21 -3.06
N PRO A 295 7.00 3.39 -3.62
CA PRO A 295 7.99 3.48 -4.69
C PRO A 295 9.39 3.04 -4.27
N ARG A 296 9.76 3.25 -2.98
CA ARG A 296 11.05 2.81 -2.44
C ARG A 296 11.18 1.30 -2.32
N LEU A 297 10.11 0.55 -2.12
CA LEU A 297 10.16 -0.91 -2.16
C LEU A 297 10.71 -1.40 -3.51
N PHE A 298 10.30 -0.79 -4.62
CA PHE A 298 10.82 -1.11 -5.95
C PHE A 298 12.26 -0.62 -6.16
N ALA A 299 12.61 0.54 -5.60
CA ALA A 299 13.99 1.02 -5.62
C ALA A 299 14.90 0.10 -4.79
N ALA A 300 14.45 -0.35 -3.63
CA ALA A 300 15.14 -1.33 -2.80
C ALA A 300 15.36 -2.66 -3.53
N HIS A 301 14.36 -3.15 -4.27
CA HIS A 301 14.50 -4.35 -5.09
C HIS A 301 15.64 -4.20 -6.13
N LYS A 302 15.75 -3.07 -6.81
CA LYS A 302 16.85 -2.83 -7.76
C LYS A 302 18.24 -2.90 -7.12
N ARG A 303 18.36 -2.64 -5.80
CA ARG A 303 19.62 -2.68 -5.05
C ARG A 303 19.89 -4.03 -4.38
N ALA A 304 18.85 -4.66 -3.89
CA ALA A 304 18.92 -5.82 -3.01
C ALA A 304 18.32 -7.10 -3.62
N SER A 305 18.13 -7.15 -4.95
CA SER A 305 17.72 -8.38 -5.66
C SER A 305 18.80 -9.45 -5.54
N LYS A 306 18.38 -10.65 -5.17
CA LYS A 306 19.23 -11.83 -5.05
C LYS A 306 20.54 -11.51 -4.30
N PRO A 307 20.49 -11.18 -2.99
CA PRO A 307 21.64 -10.73 -2.21
C PRO A 307 22.55 -11.90 -1.82
N SER A 308 23.14 -12.58 -2.81
CA SER A 308 24.07 -13.69 -2.59
C SER A 308 25.34 -13.18 -1.93
N LEU A 309 25.90 -13.95 -0.97
CA LEU A 309 27.05 -13.54 -0.15
C LEU A 309 28.34 -13.37 -0.94
N ASP A 310 28.50 -14.02 -2.09
CA ASP A 310 29.62 -13.83 -3.03
C ASP A 310 29.71 -12.37 -3.55
N LYS A 311 28.61 -11.65 -3.63
CA LYS A 311 28.62 -10.21 -3.97
C LYS A 311 29.25 -9.32 -2.89
N PHE A 312 29.45 -9.85 -1.70
CA PHE A 312 29.97 -9.14 -0.53
C PHE A 312 31.29 -9.75 -0.02
N GLU A 313 31.99 -10.52 -0.85
CA GLU A 313 33.29 -11.05 -0.52
C GLU A 313 34.33 -9.93 -0.39
N GLY A 314 35.20 -10.04 0.61
CA GLY A 314 36.28 -9.09 0.83
C GLY A 314 36.56 -8.83 2.32
N PRO A 315 37.61 -8.04 2.62
CA PRO A 315 38.04 -7.80 4.01
C PRO A 315 37.02 -6.99 4.84
N SER A 316 36.06 -6.36 4.18
CA SER A 316 35.06 -5.49 4.80
C SER A 316 33.63 -5.99 4.57
N GLN A 317 33.36 -7.30 4.58
CA GLN A 317 32.03 -7.87 4.33
C GLN A 317 30.96 -7.20 5.20
N ARG A 318 31.25 -6.96 6.49
CA ARG A 318 30.35 -6.29 7.43
C ARG A 318 29.97 -4.89 6.96
N ALA A 319 30.94 -4.12 6.46
CA ALA A 319 30.67 -2.79 5.93
C ALA A 319 29.88 -2.84 4.62
N LEU A 320 30.19 -3.75 3.69
CA LEU A 320 29.47 -3.86 2.42
C LEU A 320 27.99 -4.20 2.63
N ILE A 321 27.68 -5.19 3.47
CA ILE A 321 26.31 -5.54 3.83
C ILE A 321 25.65 -4.39 4.59
N GLY A 322 26.35 -3.80 5.57
CA GLY A 322 25.81 -2.70 6.35
C GLY A 322 25.46 -1.47 5.51
N LEU A 323 26.30 -1.12 4.52
CA LEU A 323 26.03 0.00 3.59
C LEU A 323 24.82 -0.28 2.70
N LEU A 324 24.64 -1.52 2.18
CA LEU A 324 23.45 -1.89 1.47
C LEU A 324 22.19 -1.71 2.33
N LEU A 325 22.24 -2.22 3.56
CA LEU A 325 21.08 -2.15 4.47
C LEU A 325 20.79 -0.76 5.02
N ARG A 326 21.79 0.15 5.01
CA ARG A 326 21.63 1.59 5.35
C ARG A 326 21.26 2.46 4.16
N ASP A 327 21.23 1.92 2.94
CA ASP A 327 20.79 2.70 1.78
C ASP A 327 19.36 3.25 2.02
N GLY A 328 19.16 4.54 1.71
CA GLY A 328 17.91 5.23 2.02
C GLY A 328 16.67 4.72 1.27
N ASP A 329 16.87 3.90 0.21
CA ASP A 329 15.79 3.20 -0.45
C ASP A 329 15.46 1.88 0.25
N VAL A 330 16.46 1.24 0.89
CA VAL A 330 16.32 -0.05 1.60
C VAL A 330 15.82 0.15 3.03
N HIS A 331 16.38 1.13 3.75
CA HIS A 331 16.01 1.43 5.14
C HIS A 331 15.91 2.93 5.36
N ASN A 332 14.70 3.39 5.67
CA ASN A 332 14.45 4.79 6.02
C ASN A 332 13.20 4.89 6.91
N PRO A 333 13.38 4.89 8.23
CA PRO A 333 12.26 4.98 9.18
C PRO A 333 11.36 6.20 8.97
N ARG A 334 11.93 7.34 8.49
CA ARG A 334 11.15 8.56 8.21
C ARG A 334 10.13 8.39 7.09
N THR A 335 10.35 7.44 6.20
CA THR A 335 9.47 7.12 5.07
C THR A 335 8.73 5.80 5.27
N GLY A 336 8.88 5.18 6.43
CA GLY A 336 8.24 3.92 6.78
C GLY A 336 8.79 2.71 6.03
N THR A 337 10.04 2.77 5.51
CA THR A 337 10.73 1.59 4.95
C THR A 337 11.69 1.02 5.98
N HIS A 338 11.68 -0.30 6.11
CA HIS A 338 12.59 -1.05 6.96
C HIS A 338 13.36 -2.08 6.11
N TRP A 339 14.63 -2.30 6.40
CA TRP A 339 15.48 -3.19 5.61
C TRP A 339 14.90 -4.62 5.45
N SER A 340 14.34 -5.18 6.53
CA SER A 340 13.76 -6.53 6.47
C SER A 340 12.56 -6.61 5.54
N THR A 341 11.67 -5.62 5.56
CA THR A 341 10.51 -5.58 4.68
C THR A 341 10.87 -5.23 3.24
N SER A 342 11.92 -4.44 3.03
CA SER A 342 12.49 -4.17 1.71
C SER A 342 13.08 -5.45 1.10
N LEU A 343 13.78 -6.26 1.90
CA LEU A 343 14.27 -7.57 1.48
C LEU A 343 13.14 -8.58 1.24
N LEU A 344 12.12 -8.63 2.10
CA LEU A 344 10.94 -9.46 1.89
C LEU A 344 10.26 -9.12 0.55
N PHE A 345 10.03 -7.83 0.30
CA PHE A 345 9.46 -7.37 -0.96
C PHE A 345 10.34 -7.71 -2.15
N SER A 346 11.67 -7.53 -2.03
CA SER A 346 12.63 -7.88 -3.08
C SER A 346 12.60 -9.36 -3.41
N MET A 347 12.53 -10.22 -2.39
CA MET A 347 12.40 -11.67 -2.56
C MET A 347 11.12 -12.03 -3.32
N VAL A 348 9.98 -11.41 -2.97
CA VAL A 348 8.72 -11.63 -3.69
C VAL A 348 8.84 -11.21 -5.15
N GLN A 349 9.49 -10.08 -5.45
CA GLN A 349 9.70 -9.63 -6.82
C GLN A 349 10.61 -10.58 -7.61
N ASP A 350 11.67 -11.12 -6.98
CA ASP A 350 12.54 -12.13 -7.60
C ASP A 350 11.80 -13.46 -7.87
N LEU A 351 10.86 -13.84 -7.00
CA LEU A 351 10.02 -15.03 -7.17
C LEU A 351 9.02 -14.86 -8.31
N VAL A 352 8.40 -13.69 -8.42
CA VAL A 352 7.48 -13.39 -9.54
C VAL A 352 8.18 -13.49 -10.89
N ASP A 353 9.46 -13.13 -10.96
CA ASP A 353 10.25 -13.23 -12.20
C ASP A 353 10.53 -14.68 -12.66
N LEU A 354 10.21 -15.67 -11.83
CA LEU A 354 10.32 -17.10 -12.14
C LEU A 354 8.99 -17.71 -12.61
N ILE A 355 7.91 -16.93 -12.65
CA ILE A 355 6.62 -17.41 -13.13
C ILE A 355 6.59 -17.24 -14.65
N ASP A 356 6.33 -18.33 -15.33
CA ASP A 356 6.27 -18.39 -16.80
C ASP A 356 4.93 -17.86 -17.36
N ASP A 357 4.81 -17.82 -18.68
CA ASP A 357 3.60 -17.40 -19.40
C ASP A 357 2.39 -18.32 -19.15
N GLN A 358 2.62 -19.53 -18.62
CA GLN A 358 1.56 -20.48 -18.21
C GLN A 358 1.15 -20.32 -16.76
N ASN A 359 1.64 -19.27 -16.09
CA ASN A 359 1.44 -18.99 -14.66
C ASN A 359 2.00 -20.10 -13.74
N THR A 360 3.07 -20.80 -14.18
CA THR A 360 3.73 -21.84 -13.40
C THR A 360 5.01 -21.30 -12.77
N LEU A 361 5.18 -21.53 -11.47
CA LEU A 361 6.40 -21.16 -10.75
C LEU A 361 7.45 -22.28 -10.88
N ASP A 362 8.68 -21.94 -11.24
CA ASP A 362 9.81 -22.87 -11.14
C ASP A 362 10.18 -23.10 -9.67
N ASP A 363 9.63 -24.13 -9.07
CA ASP A 363 9.80 -24.47 -7.66
C ASP A 363 11.28 -24.63 -7.25
N VAL A 364 12.13 -25.20 -8.11
CA VAL A 364 13.55 -25.41 -7.80
C VAL A 364 14.29 -24.11 -7.71
N GLN A 365 14.09 -23.22 -8.67
CA GLN A 365 14.69 -21.89 -8.66
C GLN A 365 14.10 -21.03 -7.54
N ALA A 366 12.80 -21.14 -7.30
CA ALA A 366 12.13 -20.40 -6.24
C ALA A 366 12.64 -20.77 -4.84
N GLN A 367 12.85 -22.06 -4.56
CA GLN A 367 13.49 -22.52 -3.31
C GLN A 367 14.90 -21.95 -3.15
N ARG A 368 15.68 -21.88 -4.24
CA ARG A 368 17.01 -21.25 -4.23
C ARG A 368 16.95 -19.76 -3.90
N ILE A 369 15.98 -19.04 -4.47
CA ILE A 369 15.80 -17.62 -4.16
C ILE A 369 15.52 -17.44 -2.67
N VAL A 370 14.55 -18.15 -2.10
CA VAL A 370 14.24 -18.04 -0.67
C VAL A 370 15.47 -18.36 0.17
N GLN A 371 16.23 -19.39 -0.19
CA GLN A 371 17.45 -19.76 0.52
C GLN A 371 18.53 -18.66 0.47
N ILE A 372 18.71 -17.99 -0.67
CA ILE A 372 19.66 -16.86 -0.80
C ILE A 372 19.31 -15.77 0.22
N TYR A 373 18.04 -15.38 0.32
CA TYR A 373 17.61 -14.37 1.27
C TYR A 373 17.76 -14.84 2.73
N ASN A 374 17.42 -16.08 3.02
CA ASN A 374 17.57 -16.63 4.37
C ASN A 374 19.04 -16.67 4.82
N VAL A 375 19.94 -17.13 3.95
CA VAL A 375 21.39 -17.13 4.21
C VAL A 375 21.93 -15.71 4.40
N PHE A 376 21.48 -14.76 3.58
CA PHE A 376 21.86 -13.36 3.72
C PHE A 376 21.42 -12.78 5.08
N VAL A 377 20.17 -13.03 5.49
CA VAL A 377 19.66 -12.54 6.79
C VAL A 377 20.41 -13.18 7.95
N ASN A 378 20.68 -14.51 7.90
CA ASN A 378 21.52 -15.15 8.90
C ASN A 378 22.87 -14.45 9.03
N ARG A 379 23.50 -14.10 7.89
CA ARG A 379 24.79 -13.38 7.90
C ARG A 379 24.66 -11.97 8.49
N VAL A 380 23.58 -11.27 8.25
CA VAL A 380 23.28 -9.96 8.90
C VAL A 380 23.24 -10.08 10.41
N LEU A 381 22.63 -11.16 10.93
CA LEU A 381 22.55 -11.45 12.37
C LEU A 381 23.89 -11.85 12.95
N GLU A 382 24.65 -12.75 12.30
CA GLU A 382 26.00 -13.16 12.71
C GLU A 382 26.98 -11.98 12.80
N LEU A 383 26.83 -11.01 11.91
CA LEU A 383 27.64 -9.81 11.90
C LEU A 383 27.15 -8.71 12.86
N ASP A 384 26.11 -8.97 13.67
CA ASP A 384 25.48 -8.01 14.60
C ASP A 384 25.17 -6.64 13.93
N LEU A 385 24.60 -6.70 12.72
CA LEU A 385 24.31 -5.50 11.93
C LEU A 385 22.98 -4.85 12.27
N VAL A 386 22.02 -5.55 12.87
CA VAL A 386 20.66 -5.03 13.10
C VAL A 386 20.68 -3.68 13.84
N LYS A 387 21.44 -3.58 14.93
CA LYS A 387 21.59 -2.32 15.67
C LYS A 387 22.37 -1.29 14.86
N SER A 388 23.46 -1.73 14.22
CA SER A 388 24.35 -0.85 13.46
C SER A 388 23.68 -0.19 12.25
N ILE A 389 22.60 -0.78 11.69
CA ILE A 389 21.83 -0.19 10.60
C ILE A 389 21.08 1.06 11.07
N GLU A 390 20.58 1.06 12.29
CA GLU A 390 19.76 2.15 12.87
C GLU A 390 20.59 3.20 13.58
N GLU A 391 21.85 2.89 13.96
CA GLU A 391 22.72 3.82 14.65
C GLU A 391 23.01 5.08 13.81
N PRO A 392 22.91 6.28 14.37
CA PRO A 392 23.32 7.50 13.67
C PRO A 392 24.83 7.45 13.37
N PRO A 393 25.29 8.17 12.33
CA PRO A 393 26.74 8.33 12.09
C PRO A 393 27.44 8.87 13.33
N ARG A 394 28.61 8.33 13.66
CA ARG A 394 29.40 8.74 14.84
C ARG A 394 29.83 10.20 14.80
N LEU A 395 29.96 10.75 13.60
CA LEU A 395 30.22 12.19 13.37
C LEU A 395 29.13 12.71 12.42
N ASN A 396 28.48 13.78 12.79
CA ASN A 396 27.58 14.51 11.91
C ASN A 396 28.36 15.48 10.98
N GLY A 397 27.66 16.04 9.98
CA GLY A 397 28.32 16.92 9.00
C GLY A 397 29.00 18.17 9.57
N LYS A 398 28.50 18.71 10.71
CA LYS A 398 29.14 19.85 11.39
C LYS A 398 30.44 19.43 12.10
N GLU A 399 30.42 18.28 12.73
CA GLU A 399 31.57 17.69 13.41
C GLU A 399 32.67 17.30 12.41
N ILE A 400 32.30 16.70 11.27
CA ILE A 400 33.23 16.42 10.17
C ILE A 400 33.90 17.73 9.68
N GLY A 401 33.09 18.77 9.42
CA GLY A 401 33.60 20.08 9.00
C GLY A 401 34.54 20.68 10.01
N ALA A 402 34.23 20.58 11.31
CA ALA A 402 35.09 21.08 12.39
C ALA A 402 36.40 20.28 12.51
N VAL A 403 36.34 18.94 12.37
CA VAL A 403 37.53 18.05 12.47
C VAL A 403 38.50 18.28 11.31
N LEU A 404 37.99 18.51 10.09
CA LEU A 404 38.79 18.63 8.87
C LEU A 404 39.08 20.09 8.47
N GLY A 405 38.40 21.06 9.10
CA GLY A 405 38.56 22.49 8.74
C GLY A 405 37.91 22.84 7.39
N ILE A 406 36.94 22.04 6.91
CA ILE A 406 36.27 22.22 5.61
C ILE A 406 34.89 22.87 5.75
N LYS A 407 34.46 23.63 4.73
CA LYS A 407 33.15 24.29 4.70
C LYS A 407 32.05 23.32 4.34
N PRO A 408 30.79 23.58 4.77
CA PRO A 408 29.66 22.80 4.36
C PRO A 408 29.54 22.71 2.83
N GLY A 409 29.46 21.48 2.30
CA GLY A 409 29.39 21.25 0.87
C GLY A 409 29.32 19.76 0.51
N LYS A 410 29.47 19.44 -0.78
CA LYS A 410 29.44 18.07 -1.30
C LYS A 410 30.52 17.17 -0.68
N GLU A 411 31.64 17.72 -0.34
CA GLU A 411 32.78 17.04 0.26
C GLU A 411 32.43 16.43 1.62
N ILE A 412 31.62 17.14 2.45
CA ILE A 412 31.11 16.62 3.72
C ILE A 412 30.31 15.31 3.50
N GLY A 413 29.55 15.20 2.39
CA GLY A 413 28.84 14.01 2.06
C GLY A 413 29.74 12.80 1.80
N ILE A 414 30.86 13.01 1.11
CA ILE A 414 31.85 11.97 0.84
C ILE A 414 32.48 11.48 2.16
N TYR A 415 32.90 12.43 3.01
CA TYR A 415 33.46 12.05 4.33
C TYR A 415 32.39 11.39 5.24
N MET A 416 31.13 11.76 5.14
CA MET A 416 30.04 11.08 5.85
C MET A 416 29.95 9.61 5.46
N ASP A 417 30.02 9.30 4.16
CA ASP A 417 30.01 7.93 3.66
C ASP A 417 31.23 7.13 4.17
N HIS A 418 32.41 7.79 4.22
CA HIS A 418 33.60 7.19 4.83
C HIS A 418 33.44 6.94 6.34
N VAL A 419 32.87 7.87 7.09
CA VAL A 419 32.61 7.71 8.54
C VAL A 419 31.65 6.56 8.79
N ILE A 420 30.56 6.43 7.99
CA ILE A 420 29.61 5.33 8.11
C ILE A 420 30.29 3.98 7.81
N ARG A 421 31.12 3.90 6.75
CA ARG A 421 31.89 2.69 6.44
C ARG A 421 32.82 2.33 7.59
N TRP A 422 33.60 3.28 8.10
CA TRP A 422 34.50 3.08 9.22
C TRP A 422 33.75 2.60 10.48
N GLN A 423 32.61 3.21 10.81
CA GLN A 423 31.75 2.80 11.93
C GLN A 423 31.28 1.35 11.79
N LEU A 424 30.94 0.90 10.59
CA LEU A 424 30.54 -0.46 10.32
C LEU A 424 31.70 -1.45 10.45
N GLU A 425 32.92 -1.06 10.08
CA GLU A 425 34.15 -1.86 10.22
C GLU A 425 34.63 -1.92 11.67
N HIS A 426 34.39 -0.86 12.44
CA HIS A 426 34.90 -0.66 13.81
C HIS A 426 33.75 -0.41 14.80
N PRO A 427 32.87 -1.39 15.05
CA PRO A 427 31.64 -1.17 15.83
C PRO A 427 31.89 -0.75 17.29
N ASN A 428 33.01 -1.19 17.87
CA ASN A 428 33.35 -0.97 19.28
C ASN A 428 34.32 0.19 19.52
N GLU A 429 34.81 0.85 18.45
CA GLU A 429 35.78 1.91 18.57
C GLU A 429 35.13 3.24 18.98
N SER A 430 35.94 4.12 19.58
CA SER A 430 35.46 5.40 20.10
C SER A 430 35.30 6.47 19.02
N VAL A 431 34.52 7.51 19.32
CA VAL A 431 34.38 8.70 18.44
C VAL A 431 35.71 9.41 18.22
N ASP A 432 36.60 9.40 19.22
CA ASP A 432 37.91 10.08 19.10
C ASP A 432 38.86 9.33 18.17
N LEU A 433 38.82 8.01 18.16
CA LEU A 433 39.54 7.21 17.16
C LEU A 433 38.97 7.46 15.74
N CYS A 434 37.68 7.59 15.59
CA CYS A 434 37.08 7.99 14.32
C CYS A 434 37.56 9.34 13.84
N LYS A 435 37.66 10.36 14.73
CA LYS A 435 38.20 11.68 14.39
C LYS A 435 39.67 11.63 13.97
N THR A 436 40.48 10.83 14.66
CA THR A 436 41.92 10.66 14.34
C THR A 436 42.05 10.01 12.97
N TRP A 437 41.40 8.90 12.75
CA TRP A 437 41.37 8.21 11.45
C TRP A 437 40.90 9.12 10.31
N LEU A 438 39.85 9.93 10.56
CA LEU A 438 39.31 10.84 9.55
C LEU A 438 40.34 11.96 9.15
N LYS A 439 41.13 12.45 10.10
CA LYS A 439 42.20 13.40 9.82
C LYS A 439 43.33 12.77 8.99
N GLU A 440 43.73 11.55 9.33
CA GLU A 440 44.73 10.78 8.59
C GLU A 440 44.26 10.53 7.14
N LEU A 441 42.99 10.13 6.96
CA LEU A 441 42.39 9.95 5.64
C LEU A 441 42.41 11.24 4.82
N HIS A 442 42.11 12.39 5.44
CA HIS A 442 42.13 13.69 4.76
C HIS A 442 43.52 14.15 4.37
N GLN A 443 44.54 13.82 5.15
CA GLN A 443 45.92 14.16 4.89
C GLN A 443 46.61 13.25 3.85
N SER A 444 46.05 12.10 3.52
CA SER A 444 46.55 11.09 2.59
C SER A 444 45.75 11.01 1.29
N PRO A 445 45.78 12.04 0.43
CA PRO A 445 44.93 12.13 -0.75
C PRO A 445 45.27 11.11 -1.86
N ALA A 446 46.39 10.38 -1.77
CA ALA A 446 46.90 9.53 -2.86
C ALA A 446 46.39 8.09 -2.89
N ASN A 447 45.65 7.60 -1.90
CA ASN A 447 45.16 6.20 -1.83
C ASN A 447 43.63 6.03 -1.86
N GLY A 448 42.90 7.06 -2.26
CA GLY A 448 41.43 7.05 -2.32
C GLY A 448 40.82 6.32 -3.53
N ASP A 449 41.61 5.71 -4.41
CA ASP A 449 41.10 5.17 -5.68
C ASP A 449 41.48 3.71 -5.96
N SER A 450 41.45 2.86 -4.95
CA SER A 450 41.51 1.42 -5.16
C SER A 450 40.44 0.69 -4.38
N GLY A 451 39.24 0.62 -4.97
CA GLY A 451 38.11 -0.13 -4.42
C GLY A 451 36.75 0.55 -4.47
N ALA A 452 36.59 1.60 -5.24
CA ALA A 452 35.28 2.25 -5.42
C ALA A 452 34.46 1.47 -6.44
N ALA A 453 33.56 0.66 -5.94
CA ALA A 453 32.33 0.38 -6.70
C ALA A 453 31.67 1.74 -7.01
N THR A 454 31.30 1.94 -8.26
CA THR A 454 30.69 3.12 -8.87
C THR A 454 29.73 3.83 -7.92
N PRO A 455 29.86 5.17 -7.71
CA PRO A 455 28.92 5.89 -6.86
C PRO A 455 27.52 5.82 -7.47
N PRO A 456 26.47 5.63 -6.67
CA PRO A 456 25.11 5.63 -7.16
C PRO A 456 24.79 6.99 -7.79
N ALA A 457 24.12 6.95 -8.94
CA ALA A 457 23.73 8.10 -9.74
C ALA A 457 23.13 9.22 -8.88
N LYS A 458 23.56 10.44 -9.16
CA LYS A 458 23.23 11.68 -8.47
C LYS A 458 21.76 11.76 -8.03
N ARG A 459 21.53 11.92 -6.72
CA ARG A 459 20.24 12.32 -6.16
C ARG A 459 19.79 13.64 -6.82
N ALA A 460 18.71 13.59 -7.61
CA ALA A 460 17.93 14.77 -7.89
C ALA A 460 17.19 15.13 -6.58
N ARG A 461 17.44 16.32 -6.04
CA ARG A 461 16.64 16.87 -4.94
C ARG A 461 15.24 17.16 -5.46
N VAL A 462 14.25 16.62 -4.79
CA VAL A 462 12.88 17.13 -4.79
C VAL A 462 12.77 18.18 -3.70
#